data_70f06d830101e759c383634b26f23822
#
_entry.id   70f06d830101e759c383634b26f23822
#
_cell.length_a   1.000
_cell.length_b   1.000
_cell.length_c   1.000
_cell.angle_alpha   90.00
_cell.angle_beta   90.00
_cell.angle_gamma   90.00
#
_symmetry.space_group_name_H-M   'P 1'
#
loop_
_entity.id
_entity.type
_entity.pdbx_description
1 polymer ?
#
loop_
_entity_poly.entity_id
_entity_poly.type
_entity_poly.pdbx_seq_one_letter_code
_entity_poly.pdbx_strand_id
1 'polypeptide(L)'
;PPTPHESSAASDVYKRQIMPGKVNPTQSEAMTMVCCQVMGNHTAITVGGSQGNFELNVFKPLMIHNFLHSVDLLTDACRTFRTRCVEGLVAVEDNIQSHLENSLMLVTALNNHIGYDKAAKIAKNAHEKGTTLRASALELGYLTNEEFDEWVRPEQMTGPKQG
;
A
#
# COMPACT_ATOMS: atom_id res chain seq x y z
N PRO A 1 24.73 -1.24 -20.92
CA PRO A 1 24.37 -1.63 -19.57
C PRO A 1 22.86 -1.89 -19.52
N PRO A 2 22.40 -2.98 -18.88
CA PRO A 2 20.99 -3.26 -18.79
C PRO A 2 20.27 -2.10 -18.10
N THR A 3 19.04 -1.84 -18.51
CA THR A 3 18.25 -0.80 -17.87
C THR A 3 18.09 -1.10 -16.37
N PRO A 4 17.96 -0.11 -15.50
CA PRO A 4 17.82 -0.35 -14.05
C PRO A 4 16.70 -1.33 -13.70
N HIS A 5 15.64 -1.38 -14.51
CA HIS A 5 14.53 -2.32 -14.34
C HIS A 5 14.89 -3.76 -14.63
N GLU A 6 15.62 -4.03 -15.70
CA GLU A 6 16.06 -5.40 -16.05
C GLU A 6 17.07 -5.92 -15.04
N SER A 7 18.02 -5.09 -14.63
CA SER A 7 18.98 -5.42 -13.59
C SER A 7 18.31 -5.70 -12.25
N SER A 8 17.28 -4.94 -11.89
CA SER A 8 16.52 -5.12 -10.65
C SER A 8 15.77 -6.46 -10.65
N ALA A 9 15.05 -6.78 -11.72
CA ALA A 9 14.28 -8.03 -11.82
C ALA A 9 15.19 -9.27 -11.81
N ALA A 10 16.28 -9.28 -12.58
CA ALA A 10 17.22 -10.39 -12.60
C ALA A 10 17.93 -10.57 -11.26
N SER A 11 18.34 -9.49 -10.62
CA SER A 11 18.95 -9.52 -9.28
C SER A 11 17.97 -10.00 -8.21
N ASP A 12 16.70 -9.65 -8.32
CA ASP A 12 15.66 -10.06 -7.36
C ASP A 12 15.39 -11.57 -7.46
N VAL A 13 15.23 -12.12 -8.67
CA VAL A 13 15.06 -13.57 -8.88
C VAL A 13 16.25 -14.34 -8.34
N TYR A 14 17.48 -13.91 -8.62
CA TYR A 14 18.69 -14.54 -8.14
C TYR A 14 18.81 -14.50 -6.61
N LYS A 15 18.53 -13.35 -6.00
CA LYS A 15 18.58 -13.18 -4.54
C LYS A 15 17.54 -14.03 -3.80
N ARG A 16 16.37 -14.22 -4.37
CA ARG A 16 15.31 -15.06 -3.77
C ARG A 16 15.71 -16.52 -3.64
N GLN A 17 16.57 -17.02 -4.54
CA GLN A 17 17.02 -18.42 -4.54
C GLN A 17 18.18 -18.69 -3.59
N ILE A 18 18.95 -17.69 -3.18
CA ILE A 18 20.26 -17.87 -2.55
C ILE A 18 20.30 -17.35 -1.10
N MET A 19 19.39 -16.50 -0.68
CA MET A 19 19.43 -15.92 0.66
C MET A 19 18.69 -16.77 1.70
N PRO A 20 19.40 -17.46 2.62
CA PRO A 20 18.77 -18.11 3.76
C PRO A 20 18.03 -17.07 4.61
N GLY A 21 16.81 -17.40 5.03
CA GLY A 21 15.99 -16.52 5.88
C GLY A 21 15.22 -15.43 5.15
N LYS A 22 15.35 -15.30 3.83
CA LYS A 22 14.51 -14.38 3.05
C LYS A 22 13.13 -14.98 2.86
N VAL A 23 12.12 -14.35 3.45
CA VAL A 23 10.72 -14.69 3.20
C VAL A 23 10.24 -13.95 1.95
N ASN A 24 9.80 -14.72 0.93
CA ASN A 24 9.25 -14.15 -0.29
C ASN A 24 7.74 -13.94 -0.13
N PRO A 25 7.15 -12.88 -0.69
CA PRO A 25 5.70 -12.63 -0.66
C PRO A 25 4.98 -13.49 -1.71
N THR A 26 5.20 -14.81 -1.69
CA THR A 26 4.77 -15.76 -2.74
C THR A 26 3.25 -15.77 -2.95
N GLN A 27 2.46 -15.53 -1.91
CA GLN A 27 1.01 -15.48 -2.05
C GLN A 27 0.54 -14.20 -2.77
N SER A 28 1.19 -13.07 -2.51
CA SER A 28 0.93 -11.81 -3.23
C SER A 28 1.34 -11.93 -4.70
N GLU A 29 2.47 -12.56 -4.96
CA GLU A 29 2.96 -12.83 -6.32
C GLU A 29 2.03 -13.77 -7.09
N ALA A 30 1.56 -14.85 -6.46
CA ALA A 30 0.59 -15.76 -7.04
C ALA A 30 -0.73 -15.04 -7.37
N MET A 31 -1.23 -14.20 -6.47
CA MET A 31 -2.44 -13.40 -6.70
C MET A 31 -2.27 -12.46 -7.91
N THR A 32 -1.15 -11.77 -8.02
CA THR A 32 -0.89 -10.88 -9.17
C THR A 32 -0.76 -11.64 -10.48
N MET A 33 -0.16 -12.84 -10.48
CA MET A 33 -0.12 -13.71 -11.66
C MET A 33 -1.53 -14.15 -12.09
N VAL A 34 -2.39 -14.53 -11.14
CA VAL A 34 -3.78 -14.85 -11.41
C VAL A 34 -4.52 -13.65 -12.01
N CYS A 35 -4.32 -12.44 -11.48
CA CYS A 35 -4.91 -11.22 -12.03
C CYS A 35 -4.49 -11.00 -13.50
N CYS A 36 -3.22 -11.22 -13.83
CA CYS A 36 -2.74 -11.13 -15.22
C CYS A 36 -3.45 -12.14 -16.13
N GLN A 37 -3.62 -13.39 -15.68
CA GLN A 37 -4.33 -14.41 -16.45
C GLN A 37 -5.80 -14.04 -16.66
N VAL A 38 -6.48 -13.52 -15.64
CA VAL A 38 -7.87 -13.06 -15.73
C VAL A 38 -8.02 -11.91 -16.72
N MET A 39 -7.07 -10.97 -16.75
CA MET A 39 -7.05 -9.89 -17.76
C MET A 39 -6.89 -10.47 -19.18
N GLY A 40 -6.05 -11.48 -19.38
CA GLY A 40 -5.89 -12.19 -20.64
C GLY A 40 -7.20 -12.90 -21.07
N ASN A 41 -7.84 -13.59 -20.14
CA ASN A 41 -9.15 -14.22 -20.38
C ASN A 41 -10.22 -13.20 -20.74
N HIS A 42 -10.24 -12.04 -20.07
CA HIS A 42 -11.16 -10.94 -20.38
C HIS A 42 -10.95 -10.41 -21.81
N THR A 43 -9.70 -10.26 -22.23
CA THR A 43 -9.38 -9.87 -23.61
C THR A 43 -9.92 -10.88 -24.62
N ALA A 44 -9.75 -12.18 -24.37
CA ALA A 44 -10.31 -13.24 -25.21
C ALA A 44 -11.84 -13.18 -25.30
N ILE A 45 -12.52 -12.93 -24.17
CA ILE A 45 -13.98 -12.74 -24.10
C ILE A 45 -14.40 -11.53 -24.92
N THR A 46 -13.70 -10.41 -24.78
CA THR A 46 -14.02 -9.15 -25.49
C THR A 46 -13.89 -9.33 -27.00
N VAL A 47 -12.79 -9.92 -27.45
CA VAL A 47 -12.57 -10.20 -28.89
C VAL A 47 -13.61 -11.20 -29.40
N GLY A 48 -13.87 -12.28 -28.66
CA GLY A 48 -14.90 -13.27 -29.01
C GLY A 48 -16.29 -12.64 -29.07
N GLY A 49 -16.63 -11.73 -28.16
CA GLY A 49 -17.89 -11.01 -28.14
C GLY A 49 -18.11 -10.10 -29.35
N SER A 50 -17.03 -9.56 -29.93
CA SER A 50 -17.08 -8.70 -31.10
C SER A 50 -17.33 -9.43 -32.44
N GLN A 51 -17.28 -10.78 -32.46
CA GLN A 51 -17.35 -11.60 -33.65
C GLN A 51 -18.78 -12.06 -34.03
N GLY A 52 -19.81 -11.50 -33.42
CA GLY A 52 -21.19 -11.85 -33.73
C GLY A 52 -21.61 -11.31 -35.10
N ASN A 53 -22.31 -12.16 -35.91
CA ASN A 53 -22.88 -11.78 -37.21
C ASN A 53 -24.31 -12.30 -37.30
N PHE A 54 -25.25 -11.51 -37.88
CA PHE A 54 -26.62 -11.90 -38.08
C PHE A 54 -27.32 -12.51 -36.86
N GLU A 55 -27.16 -11.84 -35.70
CA GLU A 55 -27.73 -12.24 -34.39
C GLU A 55 -27.19 -13.57 -33.85
N LEU A 56 -26.12 -14.09 -34.45
CA LEU A 56 -25.43 -15.31 -33.96
C LEU A 56 -23.98 -15.02 -33.67
N ASN A 57 -23.54 -15.42 -32.48
CA ASN A 57 -22.12 -15.45 -32.09
C ASN A 57 -21.71 -16.89 -31.82
N VAL A 58 -20.81 -17.43 -32.64
CA VAL A 58 -20.31 -18.81 -32.54
C VAL A 58 -19.19 -18.96 -31.52
N PHE A 59 -18.64 -17.85 -30.94
CA PHE A 59 -17.55 -17.85 -29.98
C PHE A 59 -18.03 -18.06 -28.53
N LYS A 60 -19.32 -18.35 -28.31
CA LYS A 60 -19.86 -18.60 -26.96
C LYS A 60 -19.09 -19.62 -26.14
N PRO A 61 -18.63 -20.78 -26.69
CA PRO A 61 -17.82 -21.74 -25.94
C PRO A 61 -16.48 -21.15 -25.44
N LEU A 62 -15.82 -20.32 -26.25
CA LEU A 62 -14.61 -19.61 -25.86
C LEU A 62 -14.88 -18.64 -24.72
N MET A 63 -15.93 -17.84 -24.84
CA MET A 63 -16.28 -16.84 -23.83
C MET A 63 -16.60 -17.48 -22.48
N ILE A 64 -17.46 -18.51 -22.48
CA ILE A 64 -17.84 -19.17 -21.22
C ILE A 64 -16.68 -19.93 -20.58
N HIS A 65 -15.83 -20.57 -21.38
CA HIS A 65 -14.63 -21.24 -20.87
C HIS A 65 -13.70 -20.24 -20.14
N ASN A 66 -13.36 -19.12 -20.79
CA ASN A 66 -12.49 -18.11 -20.18
C ASN A 66 -13.13 -17.45 -18.95
N PHE A 67 -14.46 -17.27 -18.97
CA PHE A 67 -15.18 -16.74 -17.81
C PHE A 67 -15.09 -17.69 -16.61
N LEU A 68 -15.48 -18.95 -16.81
CA LEU A 68 -15.46 -19.95 -15.74
C LEU A 68 -14.04 -20.19 -15.23
N HIS A 69 -13.04 -20.27 -16.11
CA HIS A 69 -11.64 -20.36 -15.74
C HIS A 69 -11.18 -19.19 -14.86
N SER A 70 -11.63 -17.98 -15.16
CA SER A 70 -11.33 -16.80 -14.34
C SER A 70 -11.97 -16.89 -12.95
N VAL A 71 -13.20 -17.39 -12.85
CA VAL A 71 -13.91 -17.60 -11.59
C VAL A 71 -13.17 -18.62 -10.71
N ASP A 72 -12.78 -19.75 -11.29
CA ASP A 72 -12.05 -20.80 -10.58
C ASP A 72 -10.70 -20.30 -10.06
N LEU A 73 -9.92 -19.65 -10.92
CA LEU A 73 -8.61 -19.08 -10.56
C LEU A 73 -8.73 -18.05 -9.42
N LEU A 74 -9.68 -17.13 -9.51
CA LEU A 74 -9.89 -16.13 -8.47
C LEU A 74 -10.37 -16.74 -7.16
N THR A 75 -11.26 -17.73 -7.23
CA THR A 75 -11.77 -18.43 -6.04
C THR A 75 -10.64 -19.10 -5.28
N ASP A 76 -9.79 -19.85 -5.98
CA ASP A 76 -8.68 -20.57 -5.36
C ASP A 76 -7.58 -19.61 -4.88
N ALA A 77 -7.29 -18.55 -5.65
CA ALA A 77 -6.34 -17.53 -5.25
C ALA A 77 -6.78 -16.78 -3.99
N CYS A 78 -8.04 -16.34 -3.93
CA CYS A 78 -8.58 -15.67 -2.74
C CYS A 78 -8.58 -16.57 -1.50
N ARG A 79 -8.98 -17.84 -1.65
CA ARG A 79 -8.95 -18.81 -0.57
C ARG A 79 -7.54 -19.01 -0.04
N THR A 80 -6.59 -19.23 -0.95
CA THR A 80 -5.18 -19.49 -0.60
C THR A 80 -4.54 -18.25 0.01
N PHE A 81 -4.80 -17.08 -0.56
CA PHE A 81 -4.31 -15.81 -0.04
C PHE A 81 -4.82 -15.55 1.39
N ARG A 82 -6.12 -15.78 1.61
CA ARG A 82 -6.70 -15.65 2.95
C ARG A 82 -5.98 -16.54 3.97
N THR A 83 -5.88 -17.84 3.67
CA THR A 83 -5.41 -18.83 4.66
C THR A 83 -3.89 -18.83 4.85
N ARG A 84 -3.13 -18.40 3.84
CA ARG A 84 -1.65 -18.47 3.88
C ARG A 84 -0.96 -17.11 3.95
N CYS A 85 -1.69 -16.03 3.85
CA CYS A 85 -1.14 -14.67 3.92
C CYS A 85 -1.86 -13.80 4.94
N VAL A 86 -3.20 -13.75 4.91
CA VAL A 86 -3.98 -12.82 5.73
C VAL A 86 -4.22 -13.35 7.14
N GLU A 87 -4.63 -14.62 7.27
CA GLU A 87 -4.82 -15.24 8.56
C GLU A 87 -3.48 -15.34 9.31
N GLY A 88 -3.43 -14.80 10.51
CA GLY A 88 -2.21 -14.76 11.34
C GLY A 88 -1.35 -13.52 11.15
N LEU A 89 -1.77 -12.52 10.37
CA LEU A 89 -1.11 -11.21 10.38
C LEU A 89 -1.21 -10.57 11.77
N VAL A 90 -0.07 -10.16 12.29
CA VAL A 90 0.01 -9.43 13.56
C VAL A 90 0.68 -8.09 13.30
N ALA A 91 0.07 -7.03 13.82
CA ALA A 91 0.64 -5.70 13.74
C ALA A 91 1.90 -5.61 14.62
N VAL A 92 2.97 -5.03 14.10
CA VAL A 92 4.17 -4.69 14.89
C VAL A 92 3.96 -3.28 15.43
N GLU A 93 3.32 -3.20 16.59
CA GLU A 93 2.87 -1.94 17.19
C GLU A 93 4.00 -0.94 17.42
N ASP A 94 5.17 -1.40 17.88
CA ASP A 94 6.35 -0.56 18.07
C ASP A 94 6.80 0.13 16.78
N ASN A 95 6.76 -0.59 15.65
CA ASN A 95 7.10 -0.02 14.36
C ASN A 95 6.05 1.00 13.91
N ILE A 96 4.79 0.68 14.12
CA ILE A 96 3.67 1.59 13.78
C ILE A 96 3.79 2.87 14.59
N GLN A 97 4.03 2.76 15.89
CA GLN A 97 4.22 3.91 16.77
C GLN A 97 5.44 4.75 16.35
N SER A 98 6.56 4.11 16.08
CA SER A 98 7.76 4.78 15.59
C SER A 98 7.52 5.54 14.27
N HIS A 99 6.81 4.93 13.32
CA HIS A 99 6.47 5.60 12.07
C HIS A 99 5.53 6.78 12.29
N LEU A 100 4.58 6.65 13.21
CA LEU A 100 3.66 7.72 13.56
C LEU A 100 4.40 8.92 14.18
N GLU A 101 5.27 8.68 15.16
CA GLU A 101 6.04 9.74 15.85
C GLU A 101 7.02 10.47 14.93
N ASN A 102 7.56 9.77 13.94
CA ASN A 102 8.45 10.35 12.92
C ASN A 102 7.70 11.03 11.77
N SER A 103 6.36 10.97 11.75
CA SER A 103 5.56 11.58 10.68
C SER A 103 5.50 13.10 10.81
N LEU A 104 5.98 13.81 9.80
CA LEU A 104 5.86 15.27 9.72
C LEU A 104 4.42 15.75 9.47
N MET A 105 3.52 14.85 9.07
CA MET A 105 2.11 15.21 8.80
C MET A 105 1.36 15.65 10.07
N LEU A 106 1.79 15.18 11.23
CA LEU A 106 1.20 15.53 12.52
C LEU A 106 1.29 17.01 12.84
N VAL A 107 2.21 17.74 12.20
CA VAL A 107 2.36 19.20 12.39
C VAL A 107 1.09 19.99 12.07
N THR A 108 0.22 19.45 11.21
CA THR A 108 -1.02 20.10 10.82
C THR A 108 -1.99 20.30 12.00
N ALA A 109 -1.91 19.44 13.02
CA ALA A 109 -2.70 19.62 14.25
C ALA A 109 -2.33 20.91 14.98
N LEU A 110 -1.09 21.36 14.88
CA LEU A 110 -0.59 22.56 15.56
C LEU A 110 -1.07 23.87 14.90
N ASN A 111 -1.53 23.85 13.65
CA ASN A 111 -1.91 25.07 12.93
C ASN A 111 -2.97 25.91 13.65
N ASN A 112 -3.92 25.26 14.31
CA ASN A 112 -5.00 25.93 15.01
C ASN A 112 -4.57 26.59 16.33
N HIS A 113 -3.42 26.20 16.88
CA HIS A 113 -2.92 26.66 18.19
C HIS A 113 -1.82 27.69 18.05
N ILE A 114 -0.84 27.44 17.18
CA ILE A 114 0.35 28.29 17.03
C ILE A 114 0.44 29.02 15.68
N GLY A 115 -0.49 28.73 14.76
CA GLY A 115 -0.52 29.29 13.42
C GLY A 115 0.39 28.55 12.45
N TYR A 116 0.08 28.69 11.15
CA TYR A 116 0.77 27.99 10.05
C TYR A 116 2.27 28.24 10.01
N ASP A 117 2.70 29.49 10.19
CA ASP A 117 4.12 29.84 10.03
C ASP A 117 5.03 29.19 11.07
N LYS A 118 4.58 29.12 12.32
CA LYS A 118 5.32 28.43 13.39
C LYS A 118 5.30 26.92 13.20
N ALA A 119 4.15 26.35 12.83
CA ALA A 119 4.03 24.93 12.51
C ALA A 119 4.94 24.54 11.32
N ALA A 120 4.98 25.35 10.27
CA ALA A 120 5.88 25.13 9.14
C ALA A 120 7.37 25.20 9.54
N LYS A 121 7.74 26.09 10.45
CA LYS A 121 9.12 26.16 10.98
C LYS A 121 9.50 24.91 11.76
N ILE A 122 8.58 24.40 12.61
CA ILE A 122 8.78 23.14 13.35
C ILE A 122 9.03 21.99 12.36
N ALA A 123 8.17 21.85 11.33
CA ALA A 123 8.31 20.77 10.35
C ALA A 123 9.63 20.86 9.56
N LYS A 124 10.02 22.05 9.12
CA LYS A 124 11.28 22.28 8.40
C LYS A 124 12.48 21.96 9.28
N ASN A 125 12.53 22.45 10.51
CA ASN A 125 13.61 22.19 11.44
C ASN A 125 13.70 20.69 11.78
N ALA A 126 12.57 20.02 12.00
CA ALA A 126 12.52 18.58 12.23
C ALA A 126 13.08 17.79 11.02
N HIS A 127 12.69 18.17 9.80
CA HIS A 127 13.16 17.54 8.57
C HIS A 127 14.67 17.73 8.36
N GLU A 128 15.16 18.98 8.49
CA GLU A 128 16.57 19.31 8.28
C GLU A 128 17.49 18.62 9.29
N LYS A 129 17.04 18.45 10.52
CA LYS A 129 17.83 17.82 11.59
C LYS A 129 17.59 16.31 11.73
N GLY A 130 16.62 15.74 11.01
CA GLY A 130 16.25 14.33 11.16
C GLY A 130 15.70 14.02 12.55
N THR A 131 14.97 14.96 13.17
CA THR A 131 14.39 14.82 14.51
C THR A 131 12.87 14.75 14.45
N THR A 132 12.22 14.41 15.58
CA THR A 132 10.76 14.41 15.67
C THR A 132 10.19 15.82 15.72
N LEU A 133 8.91 15.98 15.36
CA LEU A 133 8.20 17.26 15.50
C LEU A 133 8.21 17.76 16.94
N ARG A 134 8.05 16.86 17.92
CA ARG A 134 8.12 17.17 19.35
C ARG A 134 9.48 17.80 19.71
N ALA A 135 10.56 17.14 19.38
CA ALA A 135 11.91 17.63 19.68
C ALA A 135 12.15 19.01 19.04
N SER A 136 11.73 19.18 17.79
CA SER A 136 11.84 20.45 17.08
C SER A 136 10.99 21.57 17.70
N ALA A 137 9.77 21.26 18.12
CA ALA A 137 8.86 22.24 18.74
C ALA A 137 9.40 22.75 20.07
N LEU A 138 9.96 21.85 20.89
CA LEU A 138 10.60 22.18 22.17
C LEU A 138 11.87 23.01 21.97
N GLU A 139 12.72 22.61 21.03
CA GLU A 139 13.96 23.30 20.69
C GLU A 139 13.70 24.75 20.25
N LEU A 140 12.65 24.96 19.43
CA LEU A 140 12.27 26.30 18.96
C LEU A 140 11.51 27.12 20.03
N GLY A 141 11.18 26.52 21.17
CA GLY A 141 10.47 27.18 22.25
C GLY A 141 9.04 27.58 21.91
N TYR A 142 8.40 26.88 20.99
CA TYR A 142 7.05 27.20 20.55
C TYR A 142 5.96 26.49 21.36
N LEU A 143 6.31 25.35 22.00
CA LEU A 143 5.41 24.51 22.78
C LEU A 143 6.13 23.88 23.97
N THR A 144 5.36 23.50 24.99
CA THR A 144 5.79 22.55 26.02
C THR A 144 5.43 21.13 25.64
N ASN A 145 5.91 20.13 26.40
CA ASN A 145 5.53 18.73 26.18
C ASN A 145 4.04 18.51 26.39
N GLU A 146 3.47 19.14 27.43
CA GLU A 146 2.07 19.02 27.79
C GLU A 146 1.17 19.58 26.68
N GLU A 147 1.52 20.75 26.14
CA GLU A 147 0.78 21.34 25.00
C GLU A 147 0.88 20.48 23.75
N PHE A 148 2.06 19.88 23.48
CA PHE A 148 2.21 18.99 22.35
C PHE A 148 1.31 17.75 22.49
N ASP A 149 1.27 17.12 23.67
CA ASP A 149 0.44 15.95 23.95
C ASP A 149 -1.06 16.26 23.90
N GLU A 150 -1.46 17.47 24.30
CA GLU A 150 -2.85 17.90 24.25
C GLU A 150 -3.32 18.17 22.81
N TRP A 151 -2.47 18.78 21.98
CA TRP A 151 -2.87 19.28 20.65
C TRP A 151 -2.59 18.30 19.51
N VAL A 152 -1.54 17.46 19.62
CA VAL A 152 -1.20 16.49 18.61
C VAL A 152 -1.79 15.13 18.99
N ARG A 153 -3.03 14.91 18.54
CA ARG A 153 -3.76 13.65 18.74
C ARG A 153 -4.05 12.98 17.42
N PRO A 154 -3.23 12.02 16.99
CA PRO A 154 -3.36 11.35 15.69
C PRO A 154 -4.74 10.72 15.48
N GLU A 155 -5.33 10.16 16.53
CA GLU A 155 -6.67 9.54 16.51
C GLU A 155 -7.78 10.52 16.11
N GLN A 156 -7.59 11.81 16.38
CA GLN A 156 -8.55 12.87 16.01
C GLN A 156 -8.34 13.42 14.58
N MET A 157 -7.25 13.01 13.92
CA MET A 157 -6.91 13.45 12.57
C MET A 157 -7.47 12.55 11.46
N THR A 158 -8.02 11.38 11.80
CA THR A 158 -8.44 10.33 10.87
C THR A 158 -9.95 10.23 10.65
N GLY A 159 -10.75 11.19 11.11
CA GLY A 159 -12.19 11.20 10.96
C GLY A 159 -12.76 12.57 10.59
N PRO A 160 -14.06 12.65 10.23
CA PRO A 160 -14.71 13.93 10.08
C PRO A 160 -14.66 14.66 11.43
N LYS A 161 -14.29 15.95 11.40
CA LYS A 161 -14.32 16.79 12.59
C LYS A 161 -15.74 16.76 13.14
N GLN A 162 -15.89 16.25 14.35
CA GLN A 162 -17.13 16.44 15.09
C GLN A 162 -17.25 17.94 15.35
N GLY A 163 -18.24 18.55 14.67
CA GLY A 163 -18.53 19.99 14.78
C GLY A 163 -19.10 20.39 16.14
#